data_16862c6624eea887fc964212601f959c
#
_entry.id   16862c6624eea887fc964212601f959c
#
_cell.length_a   1.000
_cell.length_b   1.000
_cell.length_c   1.000
_cell.angle_alpha   90.00
_cell.angle_beta   90.00
_cell.angle_gamma   90.00
#
_symmetry.space_group_name_H-M   'P 1'
#
loop_
_entity.id
_entity.type
_entity.pdbx_description
1 polymer ?
#
loop_
_entity_poly.entity_id
_entity_poly.type
_entity_poly.pdbx_seq_one_letter_code
_entity_poly.pdbx_strand_id
1 'polypeptide(L)'
;MKTYLVFCALLFVAVMSQAQTKIGYINSQTIMEQLPEAQDAQKQLDALTQEWQGEINKMAADIQKKMDDYDKRKLLMTDKRRAEVEKELQDLDKKLVDYRNQKFGTNGDLFTKQNELMKPIQEKIFKAVKDVADSGEYDYVVDRSSSTLLLYANSKHDLTQKVLEKIQQEVSK
;
A
#
# COMPACT_ATOMS: atom_id res chain seq x y z
N MET A 1 31.36 58.94 -19.11
CA MET A 1 31.79 57.54 -18.96
C MET A 1 31.52 56.95 -17.55
N LYS A 2 31.75 57.66 -16.45
CA LYS A 2 31.51 57.15 -15.09
C LYS A 2 30.03 56.84 -14.79
N THR A 3 29.08 57.59 -15.35
CA THR A 3 27.63 57.39 -15.17
C THR A 3 27.10 56.14 -15.86
N TYR A 4 27.64 55.77 -17.02
CA TYR A 4 27.24 54.52 -17.71
C TYR A 4 27.76 53.25 -17.02
N LEU A 5 28.95 53.35 -16.36
CA LEU A 5 29.51 52.23 -15.59
C LEU A 5 28.67 51.90 -14.34
N VAL A 6 28.14 52.94 -13.67
CA VAL A 6 27.25 52.77 -12.51
C VAL A 6 25.90 52.18 -12.93
N PHE A 7 25.37 52.57 -14.08
CA PHE A 7 24.11 52.06 -14.61
C PHE A 7 24.22 50.58 -15.06
N CYS A 8 25.35 50.20 -15.69
CA CYS A 8 25.64 48.81 -16.01
C CYS A 8 25.85 47.93 -14.75
N ALA A 9 26.49 48.46 -13.71
CA ALA A 9 26.68 47.75 -12.45
C ALA A 9 25.37 47.53 -11.70
N LEU A 10 24.43 48.49 -11.73
CA LEU A 10 23.07 48.35 -11.18
C LEU A 10 22.21 47.34 -11.93
N LEU A 11 22.35 47.23 -13.25
CA LEU A 11 21.66 46.21 -14.07
C LEU A 11 22.19 44.79 -13.81
N PHE A 12 23.49 44.66 -13.47
CA PHE A 12 24.08 43.33 -13.19
C PHE A 12 23.70 42.76 -11.83
N VAL A 13 23.36 43.61 -10.85
CA VAL A 13 22.89 43.16 -9.52
C VAL A 13 21.44 42.63 -9.57
N ALA A 14 20.63 43.04 -10.52
CA ALA A 14 19.23 42.59 -10.67
C ALA A 14 19.09 41.15 -11.21
N VAL A 15 20.14 40.53 -11.73
CA VAL A 15 20.10 39.20 -12.37
C VAL A 15 20.47 38.06 -11.41
N MET A 16 20.89 38.37 -10.17
CA MET A 16 21.08 37.35 -9.13
C MET A 16 19.73 36.98 -8.46
N SER A 17 18.69 36.76 -9.27
CA SER A 17 17.53 36.01 -8.80
C SER A 17 17.99 34.59 -8.50
N GLN A 18 18.35 34.35 -7.25
CA GLN A 18 18.64 33.00 -6.79
C GLN A 18 17.38 32.17 -7.03
N ALA A 19 17.46 31.25 -7.97
CA ALA A 19 16.44 30.20 -8.13
C ALA A 19 16.44 29.39 -6.83
N GLN A 20 15.62 29.81 -5.87
CA GLN A 20 15.51 29.14 -4.58
C GLN A 20 14.67 27.87 -4.80
N THR A 21 15.31 26.71 -4.78
CA THR A 21 14.64 25.41 -4.87
C THR A 21 13.52 25.34 -3.85
N LYS A 22 12.30 25.18 -4.32
CA LYS A 22 11.11 25.11 -3.49
C LYS A 22 10.71 23.67 -3.24
N ILE A 23 10.85 23.23 -2.00
CA ILE A 23 10.52 21.86 -1.57
C ILE A 23 9.25 21.89 -0.74
N GLY A 24 8.26 21.09 -1.15
CA GLY A 24 7.08 20.79 -0.37
C GLY A 24 7.13 19.38 0.22
N TYR A 25 6.22 19.06 1.11
CA TYR A 25 6.05 17.70 1.59
C TYR A 25 4.56 17.36 1.74
N ILE A 26 4.30 16.06 1.69
CA ILE A 26 2.99 15.48 1.97
C ILE A 26 3.12 14.40 3.04
N ASN A 27 2.00 13.98 3.61
CA ASN A 27 1.84 12.75 4.36
C ASN A 27 0.87 11.86 3.60
N SER A 28 1.39 10.94 2.80
CA SER A 28 0.57 10.05 1.97
C SER A 28 -0.30 9.13 2.81
N GLN A 29 0.14 8.72 4.00
CA GLN A 29 -0.67 7.93 4.91
C GLN A 29 -1.92 8.70 5.37
N THR A 30 -1.76 9.96 5.78
CA THR A 30 -2.90 10.82 6.14
C THR A 30 -3.87 11.00 4.96
N ILE A 31 -3.33 11.15 3.74
CA ILE A 31 -4.17 11.23 2.53
C ILE A 31 -4.96 9.93 2.35
N MET A 32 -4.30 8.78 2.42
CA MET A 32 -4.95 7.47 2.30
C MET A 32 -6.05 7.25 3.35
N GLU A 33 -5.79 7.62 4.61
CA GLU A 33 -6.74 7.49 5.71
C GLU A 33 -8.00 8.35 5.52
N GLN A 34 -7.88 9.48 4.80
CA GLN A 34 -9.00 10.39 4.57
C GLN A 34 -9.73 10.16 3.24
N LEU A 35 -9.20 9.31 2.35
CA LEU A 35 -9.86 8.98 1.09
C LEU A 35 -10.88 7.86 1.27
N PRO A 36 -12.19 8.08 0.98
CA PRO A 36 -13.21 7.04 1.09
C PRO A 36 -12.88 5.79 0.27
N GLU A 37 -12.34 5.96 -0.93
CA GLU A 37 -11.95 4.86 -1.82
C GLU A 37 -10.85 3.98 -1.21
N ALA A 38 -9.89 4.59 -0.50
CA ALA A 38 -8.82 3.86 0.19
C ALA A 38 -9.36 3.10 1.42
N GLN A 39 -10.28 3.71 2.16
CA GLN A 39 -10.96 3.04 3.28
C GLN A 39 -11.80 1.86 2.79
N ASP A 40 -12.50 2.01 1.67
CA ASP A 40 -13.31 0.93 1.10
C ASP A 40 -12.43 -0.18 0.51
N ALA A 41 -11.30 0.15 -0.10
CA ALA A 41 -10.30 -0.82 -0.53
C ALA A 41 -9.75 -1.62 0.66
N GLN A 42 -9.42 -0.95 1.77
CA GLN A 42 -8.96 -1.61 2.99
C GLN A 42 -10.01 -2.55 3.57
N LYS A 43 -11.28 -2.12 3.66
CA LYS A 43 -12.39 -2.97 4.12
C LYS A 43 -12.56 -4.22 3.25
N GLN A 44 -12.41 -4.10 1.93
CA GLN A 44 -12.48 -5.25 1.02
C GLN A 44 -11.32 -6.22 1.27
N LEU A 45 -10.09 -5.72 1.48
CA LEU A 45 -8.93 -6.56 1.79
C LEU A 45 -9.09 -7.26 3.14
N ASP A 46 -9.60 -6.56 4.15
CA ASP A 46 -9.87 -7.13 5.48
C ASP A 46 -10.92 -8.23 5.41
N ALA A 47 -12.00 -8.02 4.64
CA ALA A 47 -13.04 -9.02 4.44
C ALA A 47 -12.52 -10.29 3.75
N LEU A 48 -11.71 -10.13 2.67
CA LEU A 48 -11.06 -11.25 1.99
C LEU A 48 -10.10 -12.01 2.92
N THR A 49 -9.33 -11.27 3.72
CA THR A 49 -8.41 -11.86 4.70
C THR A 49 -9.15 -12.70 5.72
N GLN A 50 -10.27 -12.19 6.26
CA GLN A 50 -11.11 -12.91 7.22
C GLN A 50 -11.75 -14.16 6.59
N GLU A 51 -12.27 -14.04 5.37
CA GLU A 51 -12.85 -15.16 4.62
C GLU A 51 -11.83 -16.28 4.44
N TRP A 52 -10.66 -15.97 3.89
CA TRP A 52 -9.63 -16.98 3.61
C TRP A 52 -9.03 -17.56 4.88
N GLN A 53 -8.87 -16.76 5.94
CA GLN A 53 -8.44 -17.27 7.23
C GLN A 53 -9.49 -18.23 7.84
N GLY A 54 -10.77 -17.91 7.65
CA GLY A 54 -11.87 -18.79 8.04
C GLY A 54 -11.82 -20.14 7.32
N GLU A 55 -11.57 -20.15 6.02
CA GLU A 55 -11.42 -21.39 5.24
C GLU A 55 -10.18 -22.20 5.68
N ILE A 56 -9.05 -21.55 5.94
CA ILE A 56 -7.84 -22.20 6.48
C ILE A 56 -8.16 -22.87 7.81
N ASN A 57 -8.83 -22.16 8.72
CA ASN A 57 -9.19 -22.69 10.03
C ASN A 57 -10.15 -23.90 9.92
N LYS A 58 -11.10 -23.84 8.99
CA LYS A 58 -12.01 -24.96 8.70
C LYS A 58 -11.25 -26.17 8.16
N MET A 59 -10.38 -25.98 7.16
CA MET A 59 -9.55 -27.07 6.62
C MET A 59 -8.70 -27.70 7.72
N ALA A 60 -8.06 -26.89 8.57
CA ALA A 60 -7.26 -27.38 9.68
C ALA A 60 -8.07 -28.19 10.70
N ALA A 61 -9.29 -27.72 11.03
CA ALA A 61 -10.19 -28.44 11.93
C ALA A 61 -10.67 -29.78 11.36
N ASP A 62 -10.95 -29.82 10.04
CA ASP A 62 -11.34 -31.06 9.35
C ASP A 62 -10.19 -32.07 9.33
N ILE A 63 -8.95 -31.63 9.09
CA ILE A 63 -7.75 -32.47 9.16
C ILE A 63 -7.58 -33.01 10.58
N GLN A 64 -7.65 -32.16 11.60
CA GLN A 64 -7.52 -32.57 12.98
C GLN A 64 -8.58 -33.63 13.36
N LYS A 65 -9.83 -33.42 12.98
CA LYS A 65 -10.90 -34.40 13.22
C LYS A 65 -10.61 -35.76 12.57
N LYS A 66 -10.13 -35.75 11.30
CA LYS A 66 -9.72 -36.96 10.60
C LYS A 66 -8.56 -37.67 11.28
N MET A 67 -7.59 -36.92 11.76
CA MET A 67 -6.43 -37.45 12.50
C MET A 67 -6.87 -38.09 13.83
N ASP A 68 -7.75 -37.44 14.58
CA ASP A 68 -8.30 -37.99 15.82
C ASP A 68 -9.09 -39.28 15.58
N ASP A 69 -9.89 -39.32 14.50
CA ASP A 69 -10.63 -40.53 14.12
C ASP A 69 -9.71 -41.66 13.65
N TYR A 70 -8.65 -41.34 12.95
CA TYR A 70 -7.60 -42.27 12.55
C TYR A 70 -6.91 -42.85 13.77
N ASP A 71 -6.46 -42.03 14.71
CA ASP A 71 -5.78 -42.49 15.92
C ASP A 71 -6.62 -43.43 16.78
N LYS A 72 -7.91 -43.18 16.86
CA LYS A 72 -8.85 -44.06 17.59
C LYS A 72 -9.05 -45.45 16.94
N ARG A 73 -8.87 -45.51 15.61
CA ARG A 73 -9.24 -46.71 14.82
C ARG A 73 -8.06 -47.43 14.20
N LYS A 74 -6.86 -46.82 14.14
CA LYS A 74 -5.70 -47.36 13.42
C LYS A 74 -5.31 -48.79 13.80
N LEU A 75 -5.52 -49.18 15.06
CA LEU A 75 -5.21 -50.54 15.55
C LEU A 75 -6.22 -51.59 15.03
N LEU A 76 -7.39 -51.18 14.59
CA LEU A 76 -8.44 -52.05 14.04
C LEU A 76 -8.44 -52.06 12.50
N MET A 77 -7.60 -51.23 11.88
CA MET A 77 -7.51 -51.11 10.42
C MET A 77 -6.56 -52.15 9.84
N THR A 78 -6.89 -52.64 8.63
CA THR A 78 -5.95 -53.39 7.80
C THR A 78 -4.79 -52.45 7.35
N ASP A 79 -3.62 -53.01 7.05
CA ASP A 79 -2.47 -52.21 6.57
C ASP A 79 -2.81 -51.41 5.32
N LYS A 80 -3.57 -51.98 4.41
CA LYS A 80 -4.04 -51.27 3.22
C LYS A 80 -4.87 -50.05 3.58
N ARG A 81 -5.85 -50.21 4.48
CA ARG A 81 -6.73 -49.13 4.90
C ARG A 81 -5.99 -48.03 5.66
N ARG A 82 -5.01 -48.43 6.45
CA ARG A 82 -4.12 -47.50 7.16
C ARG A 82 -3.36 -46.62 6.19
N ALA A 83 -2.69 -47.22 5.21
CA ALA A 83 -1.95 -46.52 4.18
C ALA A 83 -2.81 -45.55 3.35
N GLU A 84 -4.08 -45.97 3.04
CA GLU A 84 -5.03 -45.09 2.35
C GLU A 84 -5.38 -43.86 3.17
N VAL A 85 -5.64 -43.98 4.47
CA VAL A 85 -6.01 -42.88 5.35
C VAL A 85 -4.79 -41.96 5.58
N GLU A 86 -3.61 -42.51 5.78
CA GLU A 86 -2.37 -41.75 5.93
C GLU A 86 -2.09 -40.89 4.68
N LYS A 87 -2.29 -41.48 3.50
CA LYS A 87 -2.17 -40.74 2.24
C LYS A 87 -3.23 -39.64 2.12
N GLU A 88 -4.47 -39.90 2.50
CA GLU A 88 -5.54 -38.90 2.50
C GLU A 88 -5.20 -37.73 3.42
N LEU A 89 -4.67 -37.98 4.63
CA LEU A 89 -4.23 -36.95 5.55
C LEU A 89 -3.08 -36.09 4.96
N GLN A 90 -2.08 -36.75 4.35
CA GLN A 90 -1.00 -36.04 3.67
C GLN A 90 -1.49 -35.16 2.51
N ASP A 91 -2.45 -35.68 1.71
CA ASP A 91 -3.04 -34.92 0.60
C ASP A 91 -3.85 -33.71 1.11
N LEU A 92 -4.53 -33.84 2.25
CA LEU A 92 -5.25 -32.75 2.90
C LEU A 92 -4.31 -31.69 3.49
N ASP A 93 -3.24 -32.09 4.16
CA ASP A 93 -2.20 -31.17 4.66
C ASP A 93 -1.57 -30.40 3.51
N LYS A 94 -1.24 -31.11 2.42
CA LYS A 94 -0.70 -30.44 1.23
C LYS A 94 -1.70 -29.41 0.67
N LYS A 95 -2.98 -29.76 0.56
CA LYS A 95 -4.01 -28.81 0.09
C LYS A 95 -4.11 -27.58 1.00
N LEU A 96 -4.02 -27.76 2.30
CA LEU A 96 -4.02 -26.64 3.25
C LEU A 96 -2.82 -25.71 3.04
N VAL A 97 -1.63 -26.27 2.89
CA VAL A 97 -0.40 -25.52 2.62
C VAL A 97 -0.49 -24.80 1.28
N ASP A 98 -0.92 -25.49 0.24
CA ASP A 98 -1.08 -24.92 -1.10
C ASP A 98 -2.11 -23.76 -1.10
N TYR A 99 -3.26 -23.96 -0.43
CA TYR A 99 -4.26 -22.91 -0.28
C TYR A 99 -3.72 -21.68 0.46
N ARG A 100 -3.01 -21.89 1.58
CA ARG A 100 -2.38 -20.79 2.33
C ARG A 100 -1.38 -20.03 1.47
N ASN A 101 -0.53 -20.73 0.74
CA ASN A 101 0.47 -20.13 -0.14
C ASN A 101 -0.20 -19.38 -1.31
N GLN A 102 -1.24 -19.94 -1.89
CA GLN A 102 -2.01 -19.27 -2.93
C GLN A 102 -2.65 -17.97 -2.43
N LYS A 103 -3.24 -17.98 -1.23
CA LYS A 103 -3.94 -16.80 -0.70
C LYS A 103 -2.99 -15.75 -0.10
N PHE A 104 -1.99 -16.18 0.68
CA PHE A 104 -1.14 -15.31 1.49
C PHE A 104 0.36 -15.37 1.13
N GLY A 105 0.75 -16.16 0.14
CA GLY A 105 2.16 -16.25 -0.30
C GLY A 105 2.66 -14.95 -0.91
N THR A 106 3.96 -14.85 -1.17
CA THR A 106 4.68 -13.64 -1.66
C THR A 106 4.07 -13.09 -2.93
N ASN A 107 3.39 -13.65 -3.75
CA ASN A 107 2.65 -13.13 -4.91
C ASN A 107 1.25 -13.77 -4.96
N GLY A 108 0.70 -14.04 -3.79
CA GLY A 108 -0.60 -14.66 -3.65
C GLY A 108 -1.77 -13.72 -4.00
N ASP A 109 -2.96 -14.28 -3.86
CA ASP A 109 -4.20 -13.59 -4.23
C ASP A 109 -4.38 -12.27 -3.45
N LEU A 110 -3.96 -12.23 -2.15
CA LEU A 110 -4.04 -11.02 -1.34
C LEU A 110 -3.17 -9.89 -1.89
N PHE A 111 -1.92 -10.21 -2.26
CA PHE A 111 -1.01 -9.24 -2.86
C PHE A 111 -1.53 -8.72 -4.21
N THR A 112 -2.04 -9.62 -5.03
CA THR A 112 -2.64 -9.25 -6.32
C THR A 112 -3.84 -8.32 -6.12
N LYS A 113 -4.72 -8.67 -5.17
CA LYS A 113 -5.93 -7.89 -4.87
C LYS A 113 -5.59 -6.52 -4.26
N GLN A 114 -4.58 -6.48 -3.39
CA GLN A 114 -4.08 -5.22 -2.85
C GLN A 114 -3.58 -4.30 -3.97
N ASN A 115 -2.77 -4.81 -4.90
CA ASN A 115 -2.28 -4.01 -6.03
C ASN A 115 -3.42 -3.53 -6.94
N GLU A 116 -4.40 -4.39 -7.25
CA GLU A 116 -5.56 -4.01 -8.05
C GLU A 116 -6.36 -2.85 -7.44
N LEU A 117 -6.60 -2.91 -6.13
CA LEU A 117 -7.39 -1.91 -5.42
C LEU A 117 -6.60 -0.62 -5.15
N MET A 118 -5.32 -0.75 -4.81
CA MET A 118 -4.51 0.40 -4.39
C MET A 118 -3.90 1.17 -5.55
N LYS A 119 -3.60 0.52 -6.68
CA LYS A 119 -2.97 1.17 -7.83
C LYS A 119 -3.75 2.39 -8.35
N PRO A 120 -5.06 2.32 -8.63
CA PRO A 120 -5.82 3.49 -9.11
C PRO A 120 -5.85 4.62 -8.08
N ILE A 121 -5.87 4.30 -6.78
CA ILE A 121 -5.84 5.29 -5.71
C ILE A 121 -4.49 6.00 -5.68
N GLN A 122 -3.39 5.26 -5.78
CA GLN A 122 -2.05 5.82 -5.87
C GLN A 122 -1.87 6.73 -7.09
N GLU A 123 -2.34 6.30 -8.25
CA GLU A 123 -2.29 7.11 -9.48
C GLU A 123 -3.06 8.43 -9.32
N LYS A 124 -4.22 8.39 -8.67
CA LYS A 124 -5.02 9.58 -8.34
C LYS A 124 -4.28 10.54 -7.40
N ILE A 125 -3.65 10.00 -6.34
CA ILE A 125 -2.83 10.78 -5.41
C ILE A 125 -1.65 11.41 -6.14
N PHE A 126 -0.90 10.64 -6.94
CA PHE A 126 0.25 11.16 -7.69
C PHE A 126 -0.14 12.28 -8.65
N LYS A 127 -1.27 12.13 -9.35
CA LYS A 127 -1.79 13.17 -10.23
C LYS A 127 -2.10 14.45 -9.44
N ALA A 128 -2.79 14.35 -8.33
CA ALA A 128 -3.12 15.49 -7.50
C ALA A 128 -1.87 16.16 -6.89
N VAL A 129 -0.87 15.37 -6.45
CA VAL A 129 0.43 15.89 -5.99
C VAL A 129 1.11 16.68 -7.09
N LYS A 130 1.15 16.12 -8.31
CA LYS A 130 1.73 16.81 -9.47
C LYS A 130 1.03 18.13 -9.74
N ASP A 131 -0.29 18.14 -9.81
CA ASP A 131 -1.09 19.33 -10.09
C ASP A 131 -0.87 20.42 -9.01
N VAL A 132 -0.78 20.03 -7.73
CA VAL A 132 -0.51 20.95 -6.61
C VAL A 132 0.93 21.46 -6.68
N ALA A 133 1.89 20.62 -7.03
CA ALA A 133 3.29 21.01 -7.19
C ALA A 133 3.46 22.00 -8.33
N ASP A 134 2.90 21.69 -9.50
CA ASP A 134 2.96 22.57 -10.69
C ASP A 134 2.30 23.93 -10.40
N SER A 135 1.12 23.94 -9.78
CA SER A 135 0.39 25.17 -9.45
C SER A 135 1.10 26.03 -8.38
N GLY A 136 1.85 25.39 -7.53
CA GLY A 136 2.59 26.05 -6.44
C GLY A 136 4.05 26.30 -6.76
N GLU A 137 4.51 26.00 -7.98
CA GLU A 137 5.91 26.14 -8.42
C GLU A 137 6.90 25.44 -7.45
N TYR A 138 6.57 24.19 -7.06
CA TYR A 138 7.45 23.35 -6.26
C TYR A 138 8.35 22.52 -7.17
N ASP A 139 9.65 22.54 -6.91
CA ASP A 139 10.61 21.71 -7.64
C ASP A 139 10.59 20.25 -7.16
N TYR A 140 10.31 20.03 -5.88
CA TYR A 140 10.25 18.71 -5.26
C TYR A 140 9.10 18.63 -4.26
N VAL A 141 8.49 17.45 -4.19
CA VAL A 141 7.55 17.07 -3.12
C VAL A 141 8.02 15.76 -2.50
N VAL A 142 8.23 15.78 -1.18
CA VAL A 142 8.72 14.63 -0.41
C VAL A 142 7.58 14.03 0.40
N ASP A 143 7.47 12.72 0.42
CA ASP A 143 6.54 12.03 1.30
C ASP A 143 7.17 11.76 2.66
N ARG A 144 6.63 12.40 3.72
CA ARG A 144 7.11 12.23 5.09
C ARG A 144 6.60 10.96 5.77
N SER A 145 5.64 10.25 5.19
CA SER A 145 5.12 8.98 5.72
C SER A 145 5.98 7.78 5.32
N SER A 146 6.84 7.95 4.33
CA SER A 146 7.75 6.91 3.86
C SER A 146 8.97 6.78 4.77
N SER A 147 9.83 5.80 4.49
CA SER A 147 11.09 5.55 5.21
C SER A 147 12.13 6.68 5.10
N THR A 148 11.81 7.77 4.42
CA THR A 148 12.65 8.97 4.34
C THR A 148 12.69 9.66 5.69
N LEU A 149 13.88 9.71 6.33
CA LEU A 149 14.05 10.34 7.63
C LEU A 149 14.01 11.87 7.48
N LEU A 150 12.84 12.46 7.63
CA LEU A 150 12.63 13.90 7.69
C LEU A 150 12.48 14.32 9.16
N LEU A 151 13.56 14.83 9.76
CA LEU A 151 13.58 15.19 11.19
C LEU A 151 12.77 16.46 11.51
N TYR A 152 12.73 17.41 10.57
CA TYR A 152 12.00 18.65 10.71
C TYR A 152 11.51 19.15 9.35
N ALA A 153 10.28 19.62 9.31
CA ALA A 153 9.71 20.33 8.17
C ALA A 153 8.80 21.47 8.69
N ASN A 154 8.95 22.64 8.10
CA ASN A 154 8.08 23.76 8.42
C ASN A 154 6.68 23.52 7.84
N SER A 155 5.64 23.68 8.65
CA SER A 155 4.25 23.44 8.25
C SER A 155 3.77 24.30 7.08
N LYS A 156 4.41 25.45 6.81
CA LYS A 156 4.10 26.28 5.62
C LYS A 156 4.33 25.54 4.30
N HIS A 157 5.14 24.48 4.30
CA HIS A 157 5.45 23.66 3.13
C HIS A 157 4.67 22.33 3.10
N ASP A 158 3.74 22.13 4.04
CA ASP A 158 2.83 20.99 4.04
C ASP A 158 1.78 21.15 2.95
N LEU A 159 1.75 20.21 2.01
CA LEU A 159 0.82 20.18 0.90
C LEU A 159 -0.29 19.16 1.07
N THR A 160 -0.28 18.40 2.19
CA THR A 160 -1.22 17.29 2.44
C THR A 160 -2.66 17.70 2.24
N GLN A 161 -3.07 18.81 2.87
CA GLN A 161 -4.44 19.29 2.78
C GLN A 161 -4.80 19.77 1.37
N LYS A 162 -3.87 20.46 0.70
CA LYS A 162 -4.08 20.92 -0.69
C LYS A 162 -4.27 19.78 -1.68
N VAL A 163 -3.52 18.69 -1.47
CA VAL A 163 -3.65 17.47 -2.28
C VAL A 163 -5.00 16.81 -2.04
N LEU A 164 -5.46 16.72 -0.79
CA LEU A 164 -6.80 16.21 -0.46
C LEU A 164 -7.91 17.02 -1.11
N GLU A 165 -7.85 18.34 -1.00
CA GLU A 165 -8.82 19.25 -1.63
C GLU A 165 -8.83 19.09 -3.16
N LYS A 166 -7.65 18.95 -3.77
CA LYS A 166 -7.53 18.72 -5.22
C LYS A 166 -8.20 17.42 -5.64
N ILE A 167 -7.99 16.33 -4.90
CA ILE A 167 -8.62 15.03 -5.16
C ILE A 167 -10.14 15.15 -5.06
N GLN A 168 -10.66 15.82 -4.03
CA GLN A 168 -12.10 16.00 -3.82
C GLN A 168 -12.76 16.83 -4.93
N GLN A 169 -12.09 17.86 -5.42
CA GLN A 169 -12.58 18.67 -6.55
C GLN A 169 -12.69 17.89 -7.87
N GLU A 170 -11.82 16.90 -8.09
CA GLU A 170 -11.87 16.05 -9.28
C GLU A 170 -13.01 15.01 -9.22
N VAL A 171 -13.42 14.60 -8.05
CA VAL A 171 -14.55 13.67 -7.84
C VAL A 171 -15.90 14.37 -8.04
N SER A 172 -15.94 15.69 -7.81
CA SER A 172 -17.18 16.49 -7.87
C SER A 172 -17.53 17.02 -9.29
N LYS A 173 -16.70 16.70 -10.28
CA LYS A 173 -16.90 17.07 -11.70
C LYS A 173 -17.35 15.87 -12.52
#